data_220642c4ae927371f55d038691c1779e
#
_entry.id   220642c4ae927371f55d038691c1779e
#
_cell.length_a   1.000
_cell.length_b   1.000
_cell.length_c   1.000
_cell.angle_alpha   90.00
_cell.angle_beta   90.00
_cell.angle_gamma   90.00
#
_symmetry.space_group_name_H-M   'P 1'
#
loop_
_entity.id
_entity.type
_entity.pdbx_description
1 polymer ?
#
loop_
_entity_poly.entity_id
_entity_poly.type
_entity_poly.pdbx_seq_one_letter_code
_entity_poly.pdbx_strand_id
1 'polypeptide(L)' 'MRCPKCNSNVYSHHQKINKSGTEIERNYACHKCKYVFETIEQIIKNDKK' A
#
# COMPACT_ATOMS: atom_id res chain seq x y z
N MET A 1 -1.95 8.42 3.18
CA MET A 1 -3.02 7.47 3.45
C MET A 1 -3.35 7.44 4.93
N ARG A 2 -4.60 7.22 5.24
CA ARG A 2 -5.03 7.23 6.63
C ARG A 2 -5.75 5.97 6.99
N CYS A 3 -5.77 5.68 8.27
CA CYS A 3 -6.44 4.51 8.77
C CYS A 3 -7.94 4.63 8.55
N PRO A 4 -8.58 3.61 7.95
CA PRO A 4 -10.01 3.69 7.71
C PRO A 4 -10.85 3.57 8.98
N LYS A 5 -10.24 3.20 10.09
CA LYS A 5 -10.99 3.06 11.31
C LYS A 5 -10.92 4.26 12.24
N CYS A 6 -9.74 4.81 12.40
CA CYS A 6 -9.60 5.94 13.31
C CYS A 6 -9.09 7.19 12.62
N ASN A 7 -8.82 7.09 11.33
CA ASN A 7 -8.42 8.24 10.53
C ASN A 7 -7.09 8.83 10.98
N SER A 8 -6.26 8.04 11.63
CA SER A 8 -4.94 8.48 12.02
C SER A 8 -3.95 8.15 10.93
N ASN A 9 -2.74 8.67 11.05
CA ASN A 9 -1.71 8.36 10.08
C ASN A 9 -1.33 6.90 10.17
N VAL A 10 -1.00 6.35 9.02
CA VAL A 10 -0.53 4.97 8.96
C VAL A 10 0.85 4.97 8.36
N TYR A 11 1.55 3.87 8.56
CA TYR A 11 2.87 3.70 7.98
C TYR A 11 2.91 2.38 7.23
N SER A 12 3.72 2.33 6.19
CA SER A 12 3.87 1.10 5.45
C SER A 12 5.01 0.31 6.09
N HIS A 13 4.75 -0.94 6.44
CA HIS A 13 5.77 -1.73 7.08
C HIS A 13 6.26 -2.87 6.19
N HIS A 14 5.67 -3.03 5.02
CA HIS A 14 6.12 -4.04 4.09
C HIS A 14 5.61 -3.71 2.70
N GLN A 15 6.42 -3.99 1.70
CA GLN A 15 5.94 -3.83 0.34
C GLN A 15 6.59 -4.91 -0.53
N LYS A 16 5.89 -5.27 -1.57
CA LYS A 16 6.30 -6.36 -2.41
C LYS A 16 5.83 -6.10 -3.83
N ILE A 17 6.68 -6.40 -4.78
CA ILE A 17 6.34 -6.24 -6.19
C ILE A 17 6.08 -7.62 -6.77
N ASN A 18 5.01 -7.77 -7.53
CA ASN A 18 4.68 -9.07 -8.08
C ASN A 18 5.67 -9.44 -9.19
N LYS A 19 5.54 -10.65 -9.69
CA LYS A 19 6.50 -11.16 -10.68
C LYS A 19 6.51 -10.33 -11.94
N SER A 20 5.36 -9.90 -12.37
CA SER A 20 5.28 -9.12 -13.58
C SER A 20 5.83 -7.72 -13.41
N GLY A 21 5.97 -7.26 -12.19
CA GLY A 21 6.41 -5.91 -11.94
C GLY A 21 5.34 -4.89 -12.25
N THR A 22 4.09 -5.31 -12.35
CA THR A 22 3.01 -4.39 -12.69
C THR A 22 2.16 -4.00 -11.51
N GLU A 23 2.37 -4.64 -10.36
CA GLU A 23 1.59 -4.35 -9.17
C GLU A 23 2.48 -4.32 -7.96
N ILE A 24 2.16 -3.41 -7.06
CA ILE A 24 2.89 -3.32 -5.80
C ILE A 24 1.91 -3.55 -4.67
N GLU A 25 2.18 -4.54 -3.85
CA GLU A 25 1.41 -4.78 -2.64
C GLU A 25 2.06 -4.07 -1.49
N ARG A 26 1.29 -3.33 -0.73
CA ARG A 26 1.80 -2.62 0.42
C ARG A 26 0.96 -2.95 1.63
N ASN A 27 1.65 -3.20 2.73
CA ASN A 27 0.98 -3.44 4.00
C ASN A 27 1.15 -2.21 4.84
N TYR A 28 0.04 -1.72 5.37
CA TYR A 28 0.04 -0.54 6.21
C TYR A 28 -0.46 -0.90 7.60
N ALA A 29 0.01 -0.17 8.55
CA ALA A 29 -0.43 -0.35 9.92
C ALA A 29 -0.66 1.00 10.57
N CYS A 30 -1.68 1.06 11.37
CA CYS A 30 -2.01 2.28 12.08
C CYS A 30 -1.25 2.35 13.39
N HIS A 31 -0.73 3.53 13.72
CA HIS A 31 -0.04 3.71 14.98
C HIS A 31 -1.00 3.68 16.16
N LYS A 32 -2.22 4.10 15.93
CA LYS A 32 -3.12 4.34 17.05
C LYS A 32 -3.96 3.12 17.39
N CYS A 33 -4.67 2.59 16.43
CA CYS A 33 -5.54 1.46 16.70
C CYS A 33 -4.92 0.13 16.28
N LYS A 34 -3.74 0.20 15.70
CA LYS A 34 -2.99 -0.98 15.29
C LYS A 34 -3.73 -1.83 14.27
N TYR A 35 -4.53 -1.18 13.49
CA TYR A 35 -5.23 -1.85 12.41
C TYR A 35 -4.28 -2.04 11.23
N VAL A 36 -4.24 -3.25 10.71
CA VAL A 36 -3.36 -3.57 9.61
C VAL A 36 -4.20 -3.86 8.39
N PHE A 37 -3.79 -3.31 7.25
CA PHE A 37 -4.52 -3.54 6.02
C PHE A 37 -3.55 -3.55 4.86
N GLU A 38 -3.99 -4.07 3.73
CA GLU A 38 -3.17 -4.17 2.55
C GLU A 38 -3.78 -3.37 1.42
N THR A 39 -2.93 -2.83 0.57
CA THR A 39 -3.37 -2.16 -0.64
C THR A 39 -2.56 -2.69 -1.80
N ILE A 40 -3.13 -2.57 -2.99
CA ILE A 40 -2.46 -2.97 -4.21
C ILE A 40 -2.52 -1.80 -5.18
N GLU A 41 -1.36 -1.41 -5.67
CA GLU A 41 -1.27 -0.34 -6.65
C GLU A 41 -0.81 -0.91 -7.96
N GLN A 42 -1.38 -0.43 -9.02
CA GLN A 42 -0.94 -0.84 -10.35
C GLN A 42 0.04 0.16 -10.88
N ILE A 43 1.11 -0.35 -11.45
CA ILE A 43 2.11 0.49 -12.07
C ILE A 43 1.74 0.62 -13.53
N ILE A 44 1.35 1.79 -13.95
CA ILE A 44 1.02 2.02 -15.33
C ILE A 44 2.25 2.57 -16.02
N LYS A 45 2.83 1.77 -16.87
CA LYS A 45 3.96 2.23 -17.62
C LYS A 45 3.48 2.88 -18.87
N ASN A 46 3.64 4.13 -18.94
CA ASN A 46 3.21 4.85 -20.06
C ASN A 46 4.32 4.90 -21.03
N ASP A 47 4.47 3.95 -21.75
CA ASP A 47 5.53 3.97 -22.65
C ASP A 47 5.20 4.59 -23.85
N LYS A 48 5.19 4.91 -24.35
CA LYS A 48 4.97 5.21 -25.40
C LYS A 48 5.73 5.08 -26.20
N LYS A 49 5.94 4.55 -26.22
CA LYS A 49 6.54 4.38 -26.77
C LYS A 49 6.47 4.26 -27.28
#